data_fbe85948c414f3b7fd647d2b1e176aa8
#
_entry.id   fbe85948c414f3b7fd647d2b1e176aa8
#
_cell.length_a   1.000
_cell.length_b   1.000
_cell.length_c   1.000
_cell.angle_alpha   90.00
_cell.angle_beta   90.00
_cell.angle_gamma   90.00
#
_symmetry.space_group_name_H-M   'P 1'
#
loop_
_entity.id
_entity.type
_entity.pdbx_description
1 polymer ?
#
loop_
_entity_poly.entity_id
_entity_poly.type
_entity_poly.pdbx_seq_one_letter_code
_entity_poly.pdbx_strand_id
1 'polypeptide(L)'
;QQWTAQANVLGQTRGYRHFRVLGESGKGKERRLALEAVLDRAFRLEVPLVQLRDRSLWQPGWQCLSRPASMQIIPAIDLLDGHCVRLHQGDYGQVTRFNDDPVAQALDWQRQGAQRLHLVDLDGAKTGQPVNDQAVKAITAALSIPVQLGGGVRSTERAEELLQCGLDRVILGTVAIEKPELVKDLAGRHPGKVVVG
;
A
#
# COMPACT_ATOMS: atom_id res chain seq x y z
N GLN A 1 0.43 30.46 -12.65
CA GLN A 1 0.76 29.30 -13.45
C GLN A 1 1.23 28.16 -12.55
N GLN A 2 0.95 26.91 -12.92
CA GLN A 2 1.25 25.73 -12.14
C GLN A 2 2.11 24.76 -12.95
N TRP A 3 2.93 23.97 -12.26
CA TRP A 3 3.84 23.00 -12.87
C TRP A 3 3.90 21.71 -12.07
N THR A 4 4.09 20.61 -12.76
CA THR A 4 4.28 19.29 -12.18
C THR A 4 5.68 18.77 -12.51
N ALA A 5 6.46 18.45 -11.47
CA ALA A 5 7.78 17.82 -11.58
C ALA A 5 7.65 16.34 -11.97
N GLN A 6 8.43 15.91 -12.94
CA GLN A 6 8.51 14.49 -13.34
C GLN A 6 9.53 13.73 -12.50
N ALA A 7 9.54 12.41 -12.61
CA ALA A 7 10.40 11.53 -11.79
C ALA A 7 11.89 11.92 -11.82
N ASN A 8 12.38 12.38 -12.97
CA ASN A 8 13.79 12.73 -13.20
C ASN A 8 14.29 13.93 -12.39
N VAL A 9 13.40 14.75 -11.83
CA VAL A 9 13.78 15.93 -11.01
C VAL A 9 13.37 15.80 -9.55
N LEU A 10 12.81 14.68 -9.10
CA LEU A 10 12.33 14.51 -7.74
C LEU A 10 13.42 14.67 -6.66
N GLY A 11 14.67 14.32 -6.97
CA GLY A 11 15.80 14.56 -6.09
C GLY A 11 16.04 16.05 -5.82
N GLN A 12 15.88 16.91 -6.82
CA GLN A 12 16.03 18.36 -6.70
C GLN A 12 14.85 19.01 -5.98
N THR A 13 13.67 18.42 -6.11
CA THR A 13 12.42 18.91 -5.53
C THR A 13 12.11 18.31 -4.16
N ARG A 14 13.04 17.55 -3.55
CA ARG A 14 12.85 16.81 -2.28
C ARG A 14 11.58 15.91 -2.30
N GLY A 15 11.22 15.37 -3.48
CA GLY A 15 10.03 14.56 -3.66
C GLY A 15 8.73 15.34 -3.89
N TYR A 16 8.71 16.66 -3.73
CA TYR A 16 7.53 17.45 -4.09
C TYR A 16 7.31 17.45 -5.59
N ARG A 17 6.06 17.35 -5.99
CA ARG A 17 5.71 17.22 -7.42
C ARG A 17 4.94 18.40 -7.98
N HIS A 18 4.09 19.03 -7.18
CA HIS A 18 3.24 20.12 -7.61
C HIS A 18 3.73 21.45 -7.12
N PHE A 19 3.87 22.40 -8.05
CA PHE A 19 4.42 23.72 -7.79
C PHE A 19 3.53 24.81 -8.36
N ARG A 20 3.48 25.95 -7.69
CA ARG A 20 2.92 27.20 -8.22
C ARG A 20 4.04 28.21 -8.49
N VAL A 21 3.86 29.01 -9.52
CA VAL A 21 4.77 30.10 -9.83
C VAL A 21 4.53 31.25 -8.86
N LEU A 22 5.58 31.71 -8.21
CA LEU A 22 5.58 32.90 -7.38
C LEU A 22 6.00 34.14 -8.16
N GLY A 23 6.96 34.01 -9.08
CA GLY A 23 7.50 35.10 -9.84
C GLY A 23 8.51 34.65 -10.88
N GLU A 24 9.00 35.61 -11.63
CA GLU A 24 9.99 35.43 -12.68
C GLU A 24 11.16 36.40 -12.47
N SER A 25 12.38 35.94 -12.74
CA SER A 25 13.63 36.73 -12.67
C SER A 25 14.48 36.50 -13.90
N GLY A 26 15.45 37.41 -14.14
CA GLY A 26 16.38 37.34 -15.27
C GLY A 26 15.83 37.83 -16.61
N LYS A 27 16.65 37.84 -17.65
CA LYS A 27 16.30 38.24 -19.02
C LYS A 27 16.84 37.25 -20.05
N GLY A 28 16.17 37.14 -21.17
CA GLY A 28 16.60 36.30 -22.30
C GLY A 28 16.77 34.82 -21.89
N LYS A 29 17.95 34.24 -22.12
CA LYS A 29 18.25 32.84 -21.84
C LYS A 29 18.42 32.54 -20.33
N GLU A 30 18.63 33.58 -19.51
CA GLU A 30 18.84 33.46 -18.06
C GLU A 30 17.53 33.58 -17.27
N ARG A 31 16.40 33.63 -17.93
CA ARG A 31 15.09 33.67 -17.27
C ARG A 31 14.87 32.46 -16.40
N ARG A 32 14.42 32.70 -15.16
CA ARG A 32 14.09 31.68 -14.17
C ARG A 32 12.71 31.92 -13.60
N LEU A 33 12.04 30.86 -13.21
CA LEU A 33 10.80 30.94 -12.44
C LEU A 33 11.07 30.52 -11.00
N ALA A 34 10.61 31.35 -10.07
CA ALA A 34 10.53 30.99 -8.65
C ALA A 34 9.28 30.14 -8.45
N LEU A 35 9.46 28.92 -7.96
CA LEU A 35 8.43 27.94 -7.73
C LEU A 35 8.31 27.66 -6.23
N GLU A 36 7.08 27.51 -5.75
CA GLU A 36 6.76 27.10 -4.39
C GLU A 36 5.99 25.78 -4.42
N ALA A 37 6.39 24.81 -3.59
CA ALA A 37 5.67 23.55 -3.49
C ALA A 37 4.27 23.75 -2.90
N VAL A 38 3.27 23.10 -3.49
CA VAL A 38 1.86 23.27 -3.08
C VAL A 38 1.61 22.69 -1.69
N LEU A 39 2.28 21.60 -1.34
CA LEU A 39 2.12 20.92 -0.03
C LEU A 39 3.04 21.48 1.06
N ASP A 40 4.10 22.22 0.68
CA ASP A 40 5.02 22.83 1.62
C ASP A 40 5.42 24.22 1.13
N ARG A 41 4.78 25.25 1.66
CA ARG A 41 5.03 26.65 1.27
C ARG A 41 6.40 27.18 1.69
N ALA A 42 7.08 26.49 2.59
CA ALA A 42 8.44 26.84 2.97
C ALA A 42 9.46 26.35 1.92
N PHE A 43 9.11 25.31 1.16
CA PHE A 43 9.99 24.80 0.12
C PHE A 43 9.82 25.57 -1.19
N ARG A 44 10.88 26.27 -1.58
CA ARG A 44 10.97 27.08 -2.80
C ARG A 44 12.22 26.72 -3.58
N LEU A 45 12.12 26.80 -4.90
CA LEU A 45 13.27 26.60 -5.80
C LEU A 45 13.15 27.53 -7.01
N GLU A 46 14.30 27.85 -7.61
CA GLU A 46 14.38 28.58 -8.85
C GLU A 46 14.74 27.62 -10.00
N VAL A 47 13.91 27.59 -11.02
CA VAL A 47 14.09 26.72 -12.18
C VAL A 47 14.34 27.56 -13.43
N PRO A 48 15.42 27.31 -14.20
CA PRO A 48 15.64 27.95 -15.48
C PRO A 48 14.46 27.70 -16.43
N LEU A 49 14.00 28.72 -17.15
CA LEU A 49 12.87 28.58 -18.08
C LEU A 49 13.13 27.52 -19.17
N VAL A 50 14.39 27.35 -19.57
CA VAL A 50 14.80 26.33 -20.53
C VAL A 50 14.52 24.93 -19.98
N GLN A 51 14.74 24.68 -18.70
CA GLN A 51 14.49 23.41 -18.04
C GLN A 51 12.97 23.11 -17.93
N LEU A 52 12.15 24.15 -17.73
CA LEU A 52 10.69 24.01 -17.71
C LEU A 52 10.07 23.68 -19.08
N ARG A 53 10.80 23.93 -20.16
CA ARG A 53 10.40 23.54 -21.53
C ARG A 53 10.63 22.07 -21.81
N ASP A 54 11.49 21.42 -21.05
CA ASP A 54 11.72 19.97 -21.18
C ASP A 54 10.57 19.19 -20.51
N ARG A 55 9.74 18.58 -21.34
CA ARG A 55 8.56 17.85 -20.92
C ARG A 55 8.87 16.54 -20.17
N SER A 56 10.10 16.04 -20.28
CA SER A 56 10.57 14.89 -19.51
C SER A 56 10.90 15.25 -18.05
N LEU A 57 11.13 16.54 -17.78
CA LEU A 57 11.46 17.07 -16.47
C LEU A 57 10.26 17.77 -15.81
N TRP A 58 9.52 18.58 -16.58
CA TRP A 58 8.42 19.40 -16.09
C TRP A 58 7.23 19.42 -17.05
N GLN A 59 6.03 19.38 -16.50
CA GLN A 59 4.80 19.54 -17.27
C GLN A 59 3.96 20.70 -16.73
N PRO A 60 3.38 21.55 -17.62
CA PRO A 60 2.50 22.64 -17.19
C PRO A 60 1.18 22.09 -16.67
N GLY A 61 0.61 22.81 -15.73
CA GLY A 61 -0.64 22.45 -15.08
C GLY A 61 -0.47 21.36 -14.02
N TRP A 62 -1.56 21.02 -13.41
CA TRP A 62 -1.61 19.89 -12.47
C TRP A 62 -1.83 18.63 -13.30
N GLN A 63 -0.77 17.88 -13.44
CA GLN A 63 -0.87 16.54 -14.02
C GLN A 63 -1.26 15.58 -12.91
N CYS A 64 -2.34 14.86 -13.11
CA CYS A 64 -2.55 13.62 -12.39
C CYS A 64 -1.39 12.68 -12.76
N LEU A 65 -0.44 12.52 -11.86
CA LEU A 65 0.76 11.71 -12.07
C LEU A 65 0.39 10.24 -11.96
N SER A 66 0.07 9.66 -13.03
CA SER A 66 -0.65 8.42 -13.27
C SER A 66 -2.17 8.65 -13.31
N ARG A 67 -2.86 7.95 -14.19
CA ARG A 67 -4.26 7.57 -13.92
C ARG A 67 -4.28 7.21 -12.43
N PRO A 68 -5.23 7.69 -11.60
CA PRO A 68 -5.40 7.11 -10.29
C PRO A 68 -5.36 5.62 -10.55
N ALA A 69 -4.41 4.92 -9.94
CA ALA A 69 -4.39 3.48 -9.98
C ALA A 69 -5.84 3.12 -9.71
N SER A 70 -6.50 2.49 -10.67
CA SER A 70 -7.95 2.30 -10.64
C SER A 70 -8.26 1.83 -9.25
N MET A 71 -9.12 2.55 -8.50
CA MET A 71 -9.38 2.26 -7.09
C MET A 71 -9.67 0.76 -7.00
N GLN A 72 -8.79 0.02 -6.35
CA GLN A 72 -8.94 -1.42 -6.20
C GLN A 72 -9.75 -1.65 -4.92
N ILE A 73 -10.93 -2.22 -5.07
CA ILE A 73 -11.69 -2.74 -3.93
C ILE A 73 -11.10 -4.10 -3.59
N ILE A 74 -10.63 -4.26 -2.38
CA ILE A 74 -10.11 -5.52 -1.85
C ILE A 74 -11.08 -6.00 -0.77
N PRO A 75 -11.94 -6.98 -1.05
CA PRO A 75 -12.80 -7.55 -0.01
C PRO A 75 -11.95 -8.24 1.05
N ALA A 76 -12.45 -8.22 2.29
CA ALA A 76 -11.79 -8.84 3.42
C ALA A 76 -12.63 -9.99 4.01
N ILE A 77 -11.95 -11.00 4.53
CA ILE A 77 -12.51 -12.07 5.35
C ILE A 77 -11.75 -12.09 6.67
N ASP A 78 -12.46 -11.87 7.76
CA ASP A 78 -11.96 -12.06 9.11
C ASP A 78 -12.13 -13.53 9.49
N LEU A 79 -11.04 -14.17 9.91
CA LEU A 79 -10.99 -15.57 10.33
C LEU A 79 -10.87 -15.67 11.84
N LEU A 80 -11.76 -16.39 12.49
CA LEU A 80 -11.73 -16.72 13.90
C LEU A 80 -12.16 -18.17 14.09
N ASP A 81 -11.31 -18.98 14.70
CA ASP A 81 -11.56 -20.43 14.93
C ASP A 81 -12.01 -21.17 13.65
N GLY A 82 -11.36 -20.85 12.52
CA GLY A 82 -11.63 -21.45 11.21
C GLY A 82 -12.89 -20.95 10.50
N HIS A 83 -13.62 -19.99 11.04
CA HIS A 83 -14.87 -19.47 10.49
C HIS A 83 -14.74 -18.05 9.98
N CYS A 84 -15.61 -17.66 9.02
CA CYS A 84 -15.75 -16.28 8.59
C CYS A 84 -16.59 -15.50 9.60
N VAL A 85 -16.02 -14.44 10.16
CA VAL A 85 -16.67 -13.64 11.20
C VAL A 85 -16.60 -12.16 10.92
N ARG A 86 -17.31 -11.41 11.74
CA ARG A 86 -17.16 -9.97 11.90
C ARG A 86 -17.20 -9.60 13.38
N LEU A 87 -16.24 -8.83 13.82
CA LEU A 87 -16.25 -8.22 15.13
C LEU A 87 -17.01 -6.88 15.10
N HIS A 88 -17.87 -6.65 16.09
CA HIS A 88 -18.45 -5.32 16.27
C HIS A 88 -17.40 -4.40 16.90
N GLN A 89 -16.96 -3.39 16.14
CA GLN A 89 -15.92 -2.42 16.57
C GLN A 89 -14.62 -3.05 17.12
N GLY A 90 -14.25 -4.24 16.62
CA GLY A 90 -13.06 -4.95 17.08
C GLY A 90 -13.23 -5.73 18.38
N ASP A 91 -14.45 -5.79 18.95
CA ASP A 91 -14.73 -6.49 20.20
C ASP A 91 -14.90 -8.01 19.98
N TYR A 92 -13.97 -8.80 20.52
CA TYR A 92 -14.02 -10.26 20.50
C TYR A 92 -15.16 -10.87 21.32
N GLY A 93 -15.83 -10.09 22.15
CA GLY A 93 -17.05 -10.49 22.86
C GLY A 93 -18.30 -10.36 22.00
N GLN A 94 -18.22 -9.65 20.87
CA GLN A 94 -19.35 -9.38 19.97
C GLN A 94 -19.03 -9.88 18.56
N VAL A 95 -19.09 -11.20 18.37
CA VAL A 95 -18.75 -11.91 17.14
C VAL A 95 -20.02 -12.28 16.37
N THR A 96 -20.11 -11.90 15.11
CA THR A 96 -21.13 -12.41 14.20
C THR A 96 -20.47 -13.36 13.21
N ARG A 97 -20.94 -14.61 13.15
CA ARG A 97 -20.54 -15.60 12.11
C ARG A 97 -21.34 -15.37 10.85
N PHE A 98 -20.66 -15.30 9.71
CA PHE A 98 -21.29 -15.10 8.39
C PHE A 98 -21.29 -16.37 7.56
N ASN A 99 -20.22 -17.16 7.65
CA ASN A 99 -20.06 -18.37 6.87
C ASN A 99 -19.14 -19.33 7.61
N ASP A 100 -19.53 -20.60 7.62
CA ASP A 100 -18.74 -21.67 8.22
C ASP A 100 -17.71 -22.25 7.25
N ASP A 101 -17.81 -21.90 5.95
CA ASP A 101 -16.88 -22.31 4.91
C ASP A 101 -16.12 -21.10 4.34
N PRO A 102 -14.90 -20.82 4.84
CA PRO A 102 -14.08 -19.71 4.37
C PRO A 102 -13.67 -19.83 2.90
N VAL A 103 -13.52 -21.04 2.38
CA VAL A 103 -13.15 -21.28 0.97
C VAL A 103 -14.32 -20.91 0.06
N ALA A 104 -15.54 -21.33 0.40
CA ALA A 104 -16.72 -20.95 -0.35
C ALA A 104 -16.93 -19.44 -0.37
N GLN A 105 -16.71 -18.77 0.77
CA GLN A 105 -16.80 -17.31 0.86
C GLN A 105 -15.74 -16.62 -0.01
N ALA A 106 -14.52 -17.11 -0.01
CA ALA A 106 -13.43 -16.55 -0.81
C ALA A 106 -13.69 -16.72 -2.32
N LEU A 107 -14.16 -17.89 -2.74
CA LEU A 107 -14.58 -18.16 -4.13
C LEU A 107 -15.75 -17.26 -4.56
N ASP A 108 -16.67 -16.96 -3.65
CA ASP A 108 -17.77 -16.04 -3.94
C ASP A 108 -17.28 -14.62 -4.23
N TRP A 109 -16.35 -14.10 -3.44
CA TRP A 109 -15.71 -12.80 -3.72
C TRP A 109 -15.01 -12.79 -5.08
N GLN A 110 -14.26 -13.86 -5.41
CA GLN A 110 -13.63 -13.98 -6.72
C GLN A 110 -14.66 -13.98 -7.86
N ARG A 111 -15.77 -14.72 -7.72
CA ARG A 111 -16.86 -14.73 -8.73
C ARG A 111 -17.50 -13.36 -8.91
N GLN A 112 -17.58 -12.55 -7.85
CA GLN A 112 -18.09 -11.18 -7.90
C GLN A 112 -17.09 -10.18 -8.51
N GLY A 113 -15.90 -10.65 -8.93
CA GLY A 113 -14.91 -9.83 -9.65
C GLY A 113 -13.82 -9.23 -8.78
N ALA A 114 -13.65 -9.69 -7.55
CA ALA A 114 -12.50 -9.31 -6.73
C ALA A 114 -11.20 -9.65 -7.45
N GLN A 115 -10.25 -8.69 -7.46
CA GLN A 115 -8.93 -8.86 -8.07
C GLN A 115 -7.85 -9.22 -7.06
N ARG A 116 -8.17 -9.19 -5.79
CA ARG A 116 -7.34 -9.54 -4.63
C ARG A 116 -8.25 -9.83 -3.45
N LEU A 117 -7.85 -10.73 -2.57
CA LEU A 117 -8.52 -10.99 -1.30
C LEU A 117 -7.62 -10.59 -0.13
N HIS A 118 -8.20 -9.98 0.90
CA HIS A 118 -7.54 -9.73 2.18
C HIS A 118 -8.07 -10.69 3.24
N LEU A 119 -7.18 -11.38 3.92
CA LEU A 119 -7.48 -12.20 5.08
C LEU A 119 -6.98 -11.53 6.35
N VAL A 120 -7.78 -11.58 7.39
CA VAL A 120 -7.38 -11.15 8.75
C VAL A 120 -7.46 -12.36 9.66
N ASP A 121 -6.31 -12.83 10.15
CA ASP A 121 -6.22 -13.87 11.15
C ASP A 121 -6.42 -13.26 12.54
N LEU A 122 -7.65 -13.32 13.05
CA LEU A 122 -8.00 -12.74 14.35
C LEU A 122 -7.42 -13.52 15.52
N ASP A 123 -7.29 -14.85 15.41
CA ASP A 123 -6.61 -15.66 16.42
C ASP A 123 -5.12 -15.33 16.49
N GLY A 124 -4.47 -15.26 15.32
CA GLY A 124 -3.09 -14.83 15.19
C GLY A 124 -2.86 -13.42 15.75
N ALA A 125 -3.77 -12.50 15.46
CA ALA A 125 -3.71 -11.14 16.00
C ALA A 125 -3.79 -11.12 17.53
N LYS A 126 -4.70 -11.91 18.11
CA LYS A 126 -4.95 -11.97 19.55
C LYS A 126 -3.84 -12.72 20.29
N THR A 127 -3.51 -13.92 19.85
CA THR A 127 -2.65 -14.87 20.59
C THR A 127 -1.27 -15.07 19.97
N GLY A 128 -1.10 -14.73 18.68
CA GLY A 128 0.08 -15.08 17.90
C GLY A 128 0.12 -16.55 17.46
N GLN A 129 -0.94 -17.33 17.73
CA GLN A 129 -1.00 -18.75 17.37
C GLN A 129 -1.61 -18.96 15.98
N PRO A 130 -1.07 -19.90 15.17
CA PRO A 130 -1.49 -20.13 13.78
C PRO A 130 -2.76 -20.99 13.68
N VAL A 131 -3.83 -20.63 14.38
CA VAL A 131 -5.08 -21.40 14.45
C VAL A 131 -5.74 -21.54 13.07
N ASN A 132 -5.69 -20.48 12.25
CA ASN A 132 -6.37 -20.42 10.97
C ASN A 132 -5.52 -20.90 9.78
N ASP A 133 -4.32 -21.43 9.98
CA ASP A 133 -3.38 -21.78 8.90
C ASP A 133 -3.98 -22.77 7.89
N GLN A 134 -4.77 -23.72 8.35
CA GLN A 134 -5.43 -24.68 7.46
C GLN A 134 -6.43 -23.97 6.52
N ALA A 135 -7.24 -23.06 7.07
CA ALA A 135 -8.19 -22.25 6.29
C ALA A 135 -7.45 -21.33 5.29
N VAL A 136 -6.38 -20.67 5.73
CA VAL A 136 -5.54 -19.80 4.89
C VAL A 136 -4.96 -20.58 3.72
N LYS A 137 -4.37 -21.75 3.95
CA LYS A 137 -3.81 -22.63 2.92
C LYS A 137 -4.89 -23.08 1.92
N ALA A 138 -6.05 -23.50 2.43
CA ALA A 138 -7.16 -23.96 1.59
C ALA A 138 -7.70 -22.82 0.70
N ILE A 139 -7.87 -21.61 1.24
CA ILE A 139 -8.30 -20.43 0.48
C ILE A 139 -7.26 -20.10 -0.60
N THR A 140 -5.98 -20.04 -0.24
CA THR A 140 -4.90 -19.68 -1.17
C THR A 140 -4.79 -20.68 -2.31
N ALA A 141 -4.98 -21.97 -2.04
CA ALA A 141 -4.97 -23.03 -3.05
C ALA A 141 -6.20 -23.00 -3.98
N ALA A 142 -7.35 -22.55 -3.48
CA ALA A 142 -8.60 -22.54 -4.25
C ALA A 142 -8.75 -21.32 -5.16
N LEU A 143 -8.11 -20.19 -4.84
CA LEU A 143 -8.24 -18.94 -5.56
C LEU A 143 -7.23 -18.80 -6.70
N SER A 144 -7.64 -18.17 -7.80
CA SER A 144 -6.75 -17.73 -8.89
C SER A 144 -6.31 -16.28 -8.74
N ILE A 145 -6.89 -15.52 -7.82
CA ILE A 145 -6.52 -14.15 -7.50
C ILE A 145 -5.52 -14.12 -6.34
N PRO A 146 -4.63 -13.10 -6.28
CA PRO A 146 -3.67 -12.98 -5.20
C PRO A 146 -4.36 -12.75 -3.85
N VAL A 147 -3.81 -13.39 -2.82
CA VAL A 147 -4.29 -13.31 -1.43
C VAL A 147 -3.24 -12.63 -0.57
N GLN A 148 -3.66 -11.71 0.29
CA GLN A 148 -2.82 -11.09 1.30
C GLN A 148 -3.39 -11.35 2.70
N LEU A 149 -2.52 -11.45 3.71
CA LEU A 149 -2.92 -11.76 5.09
C LEU A 149 -2.30 -10.80 6.07
N GLY A 150 -3.11 -10.31 7.00
CA GLY A 150 -2.73 -9.62 8.23
C GLY A 150 -3.21 -10.37 9.46
N GLY A 151 -2.68 -9.98 10.63
CA GLY A 151 -2.99 -10.62 11.90
C GLY A 151 -1.92 -11.64 12.32
N GLY A 152 -1.27 -11.39 13.46
CA GLY A 152 -0.32 -12.32 14.07
C GLY A 152 1.06 -12.47 13.42
N VAL A 153 1.36 -11.73 12.37
CA VAL A 153 2.69 -11.76 11.73
C VAL A 153 3.67 -10.94 12.57
N ARG A 154 4.41 -11.60 13.46
CA ARG A 154 5.28 -10.96 14.48
C ARG A 154 6.76 -11.32 14.33
N SER A 155 7.11 -12.22 13.42
CA SER A 155 8.48 -12.65 13.15
C SER A 155 8.74 -12.84 11.66
N THR A 156 10.01 -12.87 11.31
CA THR A 156 10.47 -13.14 9.96
C THR A 156 10.08 -14.54 9.49
N GLU A 157 10.28 -15.53 10.33
CA GLU A 157 9.99 -16.94 10.07
C GLU A 157 8.50 -17.11 9.73
N ARG A 158 7.63 -16.48 10.55
CA ARG A 158 6.19 -16.53 10.32
C ARG A 158 5.79 -15.87 8.99
N ALA A 159 6.39 -14.75 8.65
CA ALA A 159 6.14 -14.08 7.37
C ALA A 159 6.57 -14.96 6.19
N GLU A 160 7.72 -15.61 6.28
CA GLU A 160 8.25 -16.50 5.25
C GLU A 160 7.42 -17.77 5.07
N GLU A 161 6.99 -18.41 6.17
CA GLU A 161 6.06 -19.56 6.12
C GLU A 161 4.78 -19.21 5.36
N LEU A 162 4.19 -18.05 5.67
CA LEU A 162 2.97 -17.58 5.02
C LEU A 162 3.19 -17.30 3.53
N LEU A 163 4.30 -16.67 3.13
CA LEU A 163 4.65 -16.45 1.72
C LEU A 163 4.90 -17.77 0.99
N GLN A 164 5.56 -18.76 1.63
CA GLN A 164 5.78 -20.09 1.06
C GLN A 164 4.47 -20.88 0.89
N CYS A 165 3.44 -20.60 1.70
CA CYS A 165 2.10 -21.17 1.53
C CYS A 165 1.34 -20.59 0.34
N GLY A 166 1.94 -19.66 -0.45
CA GLY A 166 1.36 -19.08 -1.65
C GLY A 166 0.67 -17.73 -1.46
N LEU A 167 0.78 -17.11 -0.27
CA LEU A 167 0.31 -15.73 -0.09
C LEU A 167 1.11 -14.77 -0.97
N ASP A 168 0.43 -13.82 -1.59
CA ASP A 168 1.07 -12.78 -2.37
C ASP A 168 1.75 -11.72 -1.50
N ARG A 169 1.15 -11.38 -0.35
CA ARG A 169 1.68 -10.38 0.58
C ARG A 169 1.33 -10.72 2.02
N VAL A 170 2.19 -10.26 2.92
CA VAL A 170 1.94 -10.23 4.37
C VAL A 170 1.82 -8.79 4.85
N ILE A 171 0.94 -8.57 5.83
CA ILE A 171 0.71 -7.24 6.40
C ILE A 171 1.22 -7.23 7.83
N LEU A 172 2.14 -6.30 8.09
CA LEU A 172 2.76 -6.07 9.38
C LEU A 172 2.09 -4.87 10.05
N GLY A 173 1.39 -5.11 11.15
CA GLY A 173 0.77 -4.07 11.98
C GLY A 173 1.73 -3.60 13.08
N THR A 174 1.36 -3.81 14.33
CA THR A 174 2.09 -3.37 15.55
C THR A 174 3.59 -3.67 15.52
N VAL A 175 3.98 -4.84 14.99
CA VAL A 175 5.40 -5.23 14.88
C VAL A 175 6.21 -4.27 14.00
N ALA A 176 5.58 -3.57 13.07
CA ALA A 176 6.27 -2.60 12.21
C ALA A 176 6.75 -1.37 13.00
N ILE A 177 6.05 -1.02 14.09
CA ILE A 177 6.43 0.05 15.01
C ILE A 177 7.45 -0.48 16.02
N GLU A 178 7.21 -1.68 16.58
CA GLU A 178 8.06 -2.27 17.62
C GLU A 178 9.42 -2.73 17.11
N LYS A 179 9.46 -3.25 15.87
CA LYS A 179 10.65 -3.85 15.24
C LYS A 179 10.81 -3.40 13.77
N PRO A 180 11.12 -2.11 13.51
CA PRO A 180 11.25 -1.59 12.15
C PRO A 180 12.32 -2.30 11.31
N GLU A 181 13.36 -2.85 11.95
CA GLU A 181 14.41 -3.62 11.26
C GLU A 181 13.88 -4.93 10.67
N LEU A 182 12.86 -5.55 11.28
CA LEU A 182 12.18 -6.72 10.72
C LEU A 182 11.49 -6.36 9.40
N VAL A 183 10.84 -5.21 9.32
CA VAL A 183 10.20 -4.72 8.09
C VAL A 183 11.23 -4.51 7.00
N LYS A 184 12.36 -3.87 7.33
CA LYS A 184 13.45 -3.58 6.41
C LYS A 184 14.07 -4.86 5.86
N ASP A 185 14.35 -5.83 6.72
CA ASP A 185 14.92 -7.12 6.35
C ASP A 185 13.96 -7.91 5.44
N LEU A 186 12.70 -8.07 5.85
CA LEU A 186 11.69 -8.76 5.04
C LEU A 186 11.44 -8.08 3.69
N ALA A 187 11.33 -6.75 3.66
CA ALA A 187 11.12 -6.01 2.42
C ALA A 187 12.32 -6.12 1.47
N GLY A 188 13.53 -6.20 2.01
CA GLY A 188 14.75 -6.42 1.24
C GLY A 188 14.81 -7.82 0.61
N ARG A 189 14.43 -8.86 1.37
CA ARG A 189 14.40 -10.26 0.90
C ARG A 189 13.20 -10.60 0.01
N HIS A 190 12.07 -9.94 0.25
CA HIS A 190 10.81 -10.18 -0.46
C HIS A 190 10.22 -8.88 -1.03
N PRO A 191 10.85 -8.28 -2.08
CA PRO A 191 10.40 -7.01 -2.66
C PRO A 191 8.94 -7.07 -3.11
N GLY A 192 8.13 -6.09 -2.67
CA GLY A 192 6.71 -6.00 -3.03
C GLY A 192 5.78 -6.97 -2.30
N LYS A 193 6.30 -7.80 -1.37
CA LYS A 193 5.53 -8.79 -0.62
C LYS A 193 5.16 -8.35 0.80
N VAL A 194 5.70 -7.23 1.26
CA VAL A 194 5.48 -6.70 2.61
C VAL A 194 4.66 -5.42 2.53
N VAL A 195 3.62 -5.35 3.33
CA VAL A 195 2.77 -4.18 3.52
C VAL A 195 2.78 -3.80 4.99
N VAL A 196 2.81 -2.51 5.29
CA VAL A 196 2.64 -1.97 6.65
C VAL A 196 1.24 -1.39 6.74
N GLY A 197 0.49 -1.79 7.78
CA GLY A 197 -0.89 -1.36 8.05
C GLY A 197 -1.04 -0.74 9.44
#